data_3d0765d476f8eab71885f1b61f8708b3
#
_entry.id   3d0765d476f8eab71885f1b61f8708b3
#
_cell.length_a   1.000
_cell.length_b   1.000
_cell.length_c   1.000
_cell.angle_alpha   90.00
_cell.angle_beta   90.00
_cell.angle_gamma   90.00
#
_symmetry.space_group_name_H-M   'P 1'
#
loop_
_entity.id
_entity.type
_entity.pdbx_description
1 polymer ?
#
loop_
_entity_poly.entity_id
_entity_poly.type
_entity_poly.pdbx_seq_one_letter_code
_entity_poly.pdbx_strand_id
1 'polypeptide(L)'
;MPQYEDCIIFLLAKAYQRVHSAFKMKLAPFGITPVQHLILAVLGEEDFLSPAEISDRVAMDGATLSGVLDRMAEGGLIKKEENPQDRRSLRVSLSLKAKRMREELAEQRKSINEELTAKFSLEEKLLLKRMLKDLKG
;
A
#
# COMPACT_ATOMS: atom_id res chain seq x y z
N MET A 1 32.16 10.37 11.11
CA MET A 1 30.89 9.77 10.72
C MET A 1 30.81 9.65 9.21
N PRO A 2 30.34 8.52 8.67
CA PRO A 2 30.16 8.38 7.23
C PRO A 2 29.12 9.39 6.75
N GLN A 3 29.44 10.15 5.70
CA GLN A 3 28.54 11.16 5.16
C GLN A 3 27.27 10.57 4.57
N TYR A 4 27.30 9.31 4.13
CA TYR A 4 26.12 8.66 3.55
C TYR A 4 24.98 8.46 4.57
N GLU A 5 25.30 8.38 5.87
CA GLU A 5 24.29 8.21 6.92
C GLU A 5 23.34 9.42 7.05
N ASP A 6 23.79 10.60 6.60
CA ASP A 6 22.96 11.80 6.60
C ASP A 6 22.27 12.05 5.25
N CYS A 7 22.51 11.18 4.28
CA CYS A 7 21.88 11.32 2.97
C CYS A 7 20.40 10.96 3.04
N ILE A 8 19.54 11.80 2.47
CA ILE A 8 18.09 11.61 2.50
C ILE A 8 17.68 10.26 1.92
N ILE A 9 18.29 9.85 0.81
CA ILE A 9 17.95 8.55 0.20
C ILE A 9 18.30 7.39 1.13
N PHE A 10 19.42 7.47 1.84
CA PHE A 10 19.82 6.45 2.81
C PHE A 10 18.83 6.39 3.99
N LEU A 11 18.48 7.55 4.54
CA LEU A 11 17.57 7.66 5.67
C LEU A 11 16.19 7.11 5.31
N LEU A 12 15.68 7.48 4.13
CA LEU A 12 14.40 6.98 3.63
C LEU A 12 14.43 5.46 3.40
N ALA A 13 15.53 4.95 2.81
CA ALA A 13 15.67 3.51 2.56
C ALA A 13 15.67 2.71 3.87
N LYS A 14 16.40 3.19 4.87
CA LYS A 14 16.45 2.54 6.18
C LYS A 14 15.12 2.62 6.91
N ALA A 15 14.47 3.79 6.89
CA ALA A 15 13.15 3.95 7.49
C ALA A 15 12.12 3.06 6.80
N TYR A 16 12.11 3.04 5.47
CA TYR A 16 11.19 2.20 4.69
C TYR A 16 11.41 0.71 4.99
N GLN A 17 12.66 0.26 5.03
CA GLN A 17 12.99 -1.14 5.33
C GLN A 17 12.40 -1.57 6.67
N ARG A 18 12.55 -0.73 7.69
CA ARG A 18 12.00 -1.01 9.02
C ARG A 18 10.47 -1.02 9.03
N VAL A 19 9.86 -0.01 8.42
CA VAL A 19 8.40 0.12 8.34
C VAL A 19 7.82 -1.07 7.56
N HIS A 20 8.43 -1.40 6.43
CA HIS A 20 7.99 -2.52 5.58
C HIS A 20 8.04 -3.85 6.35
N SER A 21 9.15 -4.13 7.04
CA SER A 21 9.32 -5.37 7.83
C SER A 21 8.28 -5.48 8.95
N ALA A 22 8.06 -4.39 9.68
CA ALA A 22 7.08 -4.36 10.76
C ALA A 22 5.66 -4.58 10.24
N PHE A 23 5.32 -3.94 9.13
CA PHE A 23 4.01 -4.08 8.51
C PHE A 23 3.79 -5.47 7.95
N LYS A 24 4.81 -6.05 7.33
CA LYS A 24 4.79 -7.43 6.82
C LYS A 24 4.43 -8.41 7.94
N MET A 25 5.00 -8.25 9.13
CA MET A 25 4.70 -9.10 10.28
C MET A 25 3.24 -8.95 10.74
N LYS A 26 2.72 -7.73 10.76
CA LYS A 26 1.34 -7.45 11.13
C LYS A 26 0.34 -8.07 10.15
N LEU A 27 0.67 -8.10 8.88
CA LEU A 27 -0.22 -8.58 7.83
C LEU A 27 -0.11 -10.09 7.58
N ALA A 28 0.93 -10.74 8.09
CA ALA A 28 1.15 -12.18 7.88
C ALA A 28 -0.07 -13.04 8.27
N PRO A 29 -0.76 -12.80 9.41
CA PRO A 29 -1.95 -13.59 9.76
C PRO A 29 -3.09 -13.47 8.75
N PHE A 30 -3.12 -12.42 7.95
CA PHE A 30 -4.15 -12.22 6.93
C PHE A 30 -3.74 -12.81 5.57
N GLY A 31 -2.51 -13.31 5.46
CA GLY A 31 -2.00 -13.88 4.21
C GLY A 31 -1.75 -12.86 3.11
N ILE A 32 -1.51 -11.60 3.45
CA ILE A 32 -1.26 -10.52 2.49
C ILE A 32 0.07 -9.81 2.76
N THR A 33 0.61 -9.18 1.72
CA THR A 33 1.84 -8.38 1.79
C THR A 33 1.51 -6.89 1.96
N PRO A 34 2.47 -6.06 2.37
CA PRO A 34 2.26 -4.60 2.45
C PRO A 34 1.78 -3.99 1.13
N VAL A 35 2.32 -4.43 0.00
CA VAL A 35 1.89 -3.95 -1.33
C VAL A 35 0.45 -4.34 -1.62
N GLN A 36 0.09 -5.60 -1.36
CA GLN A 36 -1.29 -6.06 -1.53
C GLN A 36 -2.25 -5.27 -0.63
N HIS A 37 -1.85 -5.02 0.61
CA HIS A 37 -2.63 -4.19 1.54
C HIS A 37 -2.88 -2.78 0.96
N LEU A 38 -1.84 -2.17 0.40
CA LEU A 38 -1.97 -0.83 -0.19
C LEU A 38 -2.97 -0.84 -1.36
N ILE A 39 -2.91 -1.84 -2.22
CA ILE A 39 -3.85 -1.99 -3.33
C ILE A 39 -5.27 -2.17 -2.81
N LEU A 40 -5.46 -3.00 -1.78
CA LEU A 40 -6.77 -3.17 -1.16
C LEU A 40 -7.30 -1.87 -0.55
N ALA A 41 -6.43 -1.08 0.05
CA ALA A 41 -6.80 0.22 0.61
C ALA A 41 -7.24 1.20 -0.48
N VAL A 42 -6.51 1.25 -1.59
CA VAL A 42 -6.85 2.09 -2.74
C VAL A 42 -8.21 1.70 -3.31
N LEU A 43 -8.44 0.41 -3.54
CA LEU A 43 -9.73 -0.10 -4.05
C LEU A 43 -10.86 0.06 -3.03
N GLY A 44 -10.54 0.11 -1.75
CA GLY A 44 -11.51 0.40 -0.70
C GLY A 44 -12.04 1.83 -0.73
N GLU A 45 -11.21 2.77 -1.19
CA GLU A 45 -11.61 4.16 -1.37
C GLU A 45 -12.32 4.37 -2.70
N GLU A 46 -11.84 3.73 -3.75
CA GLU A 46 -12.44 3.80 -5.08
C GLU A 46 -12.28 2.44 -5.77
N ASP A 47 -13.38 1.73 -5.92
CA ASP A 47 -13.40 0.42 -6.55
C ASP A 47 -13.44 0.53 -8.08
N PHE A 48 -13.24 -0.58 -8.78
CA PHE A 48 -13.34 -0.66 -10.25
C PHE A 48 -12.32 0.22 -10.98
N LEU A 49 -11.09 0.24 -10.51
CA LEU A 49 -10.00 0.97 -11.16
C LEU A 49 -9.31 0.09 -12.21
N SER A 50 -8.76 0.74 -13.23
CA SER A 50 -7.88 0.07 -14.19
C SER A 50 -6.52 -0.20 -13.55
N PRO A 51 -5.74 -1.19 -14.05
CA PRO A 51 -4.37 -1.38 -13.59
C PRO A 51 -3.50 -0.12 -13.71
N ALA A 52 -3.67 0.68 -14.76
CA ALA A 52 -2.93 1.93 -14.93
C ALA A 52 -3.27 2.95 -13.83
N GLU A 53 -4.54 3.07 -13.48
CA GLU A 53 -4.97 3.95 -12.39
C GLU A 53 -4.41 3.50 -11.03
N ILE A 54 -4.39 2.19 -10.79
CA ILE A 54 -3.79 1.63 -9.57
C ILE A 54 -2.28 1.90 -9.55
N SER A 55 -1.60 1.67 -10.67
CA SER A 55 -0.16 1.92 -10.83
C SER A 55 0.20 3.35 -10.45
N ASP A 56 -0.56 4.32 -10.95
CA ASP A 56 -0.33 5.73 -10.65
C ASP A 56 -0.49 6.05 -9.16
N ARG A 57 -1.44 5.42 -8.50
CA ARG A 57 -1.72 5.69 -7.08
C ARG A 57 -0.74 5.02 -6.12
N VAL A 58 -0.24 3.85 -6.46
CA VAL A 58 0.66 3.08 -5.59
C VAL A 58 2.13 3.24 -5.93
N ALA A 59 2.46 4.09 -6.93
CA ALA A 59 3.82 4.37 -7.36
C ALA A 59 4.60 3.09 -7.73
N MET A 60 3.97 2.22 -8.53
CA MET A 60 4.54 0.95 -8.97
C MET A 60 4.47 0.87 -10.49
N ASP A 61 5.51 0.31 -11.12
CA ASP A 61 5.46 0.11 -12.57
C ASP A 61 4.43 -0.96 -12.96
N GLY A 62 3.94 -0.86 -14.22
CA GLY A 62 2.86 -1.71 -14.70
C GLY A 62 3.20 -3.19 -14.74
N ALA A 63 4.44 -3.55 -15.07
CA ALA A 63 4.86 -4.95 -15.15
C ALA A 63 4.86 -5.60 -13.76
N THR A 64 5.43 -4.92 -12.77
CA THR A 64 5.43 -5.39 -11.37
C THR A 64 4.02 -5.49 -10.83
N LEU A 65 3.19 -4.47 -11.07
CA LEU A 65 1.80 -4.44 -10.63
C LEU A 65 1.00 -5.60 -11.23
N SER A 66 1.19 -5.88 -12.52
CA SER A 66 0.49 -6.99 -13.20
C SER A 66 0.68 -8.31 -12.46
N GLY A 67 1.92 -8.62 -12.08
CA GLY A 67 2.23 -9.84 -11.32
C GLY A 67 1.58 -9.85 -9.93
N VAL A 68 1.55 -8.71 -9.26
CA VAL A 68 0.90 -8.57 -7.95
C VAL A 68 -0.61 -8.79 -8.08
N LEU A 69 -1.24 -8.16 -9.07
CA LEU A 69 -2.68 -8.31 -9.31
C LEU A 69 -3.05 -9.75 -9.65
N ASP A 70 -2.23 -10.44 -10.45
CA ASP A 70 -2.46 -11.85 -10.77
C ASP A 70 -2.48 -12.72 -9.51
N ARG A 71 -1.50 -12.53 -8.63
CA ARG A 71 -1.45 -13.27 -7.36
C ARG A 71 -2.62 -12.93 -6.44
N MET A 72 -3.05 -11.68 -6.43
CA MET A 72 -4.21 -11.26 -5.63
C MET A 72 -5.52 -11.87 -6.17
N ALA A 73 -5.65 -11.97 -7.49
CA ALA A 73 -6.80 -12.60 -8.12
C ALA A 73 -6.83 -14.11 -7.82
N GLU A 74 -5.69 -14.77 -7.93
CA GLU A 74 -5.55 -16.19 -7.57
C GLU A 74 -5.88 -16.45 -6.11
N GLY A 75 -5.50 -15.53 -5.22
CA GLY A 75 -5.80 -15.60 -3.79
C GLY A 75 -7.23 -15.22 -3.42
N GLY A 76 -8.05 -14.84 -4.39
CA GLY A 76 -9.45 -14.47 -4.15
C GLY A 76 -9.66 -13.11 -3.50
N LEU A 77 -8.68 -12.21 -3.60
CA LEU A 77 -8.77 -10.86 -3.01
C LEU A 77 -9.39 -9.85 -3.95
N ILE A 78 -9.17 -10.01 -5.24
CA ILE A 78 -9.69 -9.11 -6.28
C ILE A 78 -10.27 -9.91 -7.42
N LYS A 79 -11.07 -9.22 -8.23
CA LYS A 79 -11.58 -9.71 -9.51
C LYS A 79 -11.05 -8.80 -10.61
N LYS A 80 -10.61 -9.41 -11.71
CA LYS A 80 -10.27 -8.69 -12.93
C LYS A 80 -11.34 -8.97 -13.95
N GLU A 81 -11.93 -7.94 -14.52
CA GLU A 81 -12.98 -8.07 -15.50
C GLU A 81 -12.82 -7.04 -16.61
N GLU A 82 -13.44 -7.31 -17.75
CA GLU A 82 -13.45 -6.33 -18.84
C GLU A 82 -14.25 -5.09 -18.41
N ASN A 83 -13.76 -3.92 -18.80
CA ASN A 83 -14.51 -2.69 -18.60
C ASN A 83 -15.71 -2.69 -19.56
N PRO A 84 -16.96 -2.61 -19.06
CA PRO A 84 -18.14 -2.63 -19.92
C PRO A 84 -18.17 -1.49 -20.94
N GLN A 85 -17.48 -0.39 -20.67
CA GLN A 85 -17.41 0.79 -21.53
C GLN A 85 -16.26 0.73 -22.53
N ASP A 86 -15.26 -0.12 -22.27
CA ASP A 86 -14.11 -0.31 -23.15
C ASP A 86 -13.55 -1.72 -22.98
N ARG A 87 -13.91 -2.62 -23.89
CA ARG A 87 -13.51 -4.03 -23.85
C ARG A 87 -12.01 -4.25 -23.98
N ARG A 88 -11.24 -3.23 -24.37
CA ARG A 88 -9.77 -3.32 -24.49
C ARG A 88 -9.08 -3.13 -23.14
N SER A 89 -9.77 -2.59 -22.14
CA SER A 89 -9.22 -2.34 -20.83
C SER A 89 -9.83 -3.27 -19.80
N LEU A 90 -9.04 -3.53 -18.75
CA LEU A 90 -9.48 -4.27 -17.58
C LEU A 90 -9.81 -3.29 -16.47
N ARG A 91 -10.69 -3.71 -15.59
CA ARG A 91 -10.91 -3.03 -14.32
C ARG A 91 -10.78 -4.05 -13.19
N VAL A 92 -10.35 -3.56 -12.05
CA VAL A 92 -10.07 -4.37 -10.87
C VAL A 92 -11.05 -3.98 -9.78
N SER A 93 -11.63 -4.97 -9.13
CA SER A 93 -12.57 -4.74 -8.03
C SER A 93 -12.26 -5.64 -6.85
N LEU A 94 -12.68 -5.22 -5.66
CA LEU A 94 -12.55 -6.01 -4.45
C LEU A 94 -13.48 -7.22 -4.49
N SER A 95 -12.98 -8.37 -4.07
CA SER A 95 -13.82 -9.54 -3.81
C SER A 95 -14.62 -9.34 -2.52
N LEU A 96 -15.63 -10.16 -2.32
CA LEU A 96 -16.39 -10.17 -1.07
C LEU A 96 -15.48 -10.49 0.12
N LYS A 97 -14.55 -11.44 -0.07
CA LYS A 97 -13.54 -11.80 0.94
C LYS A 97 -12.74 -10.58 1.38
N ALA A 98 -12.23 -9.79 0.41
CA ALA A 98 -11.45 -8.59 0.71
C ALA A 98 -12.29 -7.51 1.41
N LYS A 99 -13.55 -7.34 0.99
CA LYS A 99 -14.46 -6.39 1.64
C LYS A 99 -14.70 -6.75 3.12
N ARG A 100 -14.77 -8.03 3.44
CA ARG A 100 -14.92 -8.50 4.81
C ARG A 100 -13.68 -8.27 5.68
N MET A 101 -12.50 -8.18 5.05
CA MET A 101 -11.24 -7.94 5.76
C MET A 101 -10.97 -6.45 6.01
N ARG A 102 -11.75 -5.57 5.41
CA ARG A 102 -11.46 -4.13 5.36
C ARG A 102 -11.25 -3.49 6.73
N GLU A 103 -12.14 -3.75 7.67
CA GLU A 103 -12.07 -3.15 9.01
C GLU A 103 -10.84 -3.65 9.77
N GLU A 104 -10.58 -4.95 9.74
CA GLU A 104 -9.42 -5.53 10.41
C GLU A 104 -8.11 -5.02 9.82
N LEU A 105 -8.03 -4.87 8.51
CA LEU A 105 -6.85 -4.33 7.84
C LEU A 105 -6.65 -2.84 8.18
N ALA A 106 -7.72 -2.08 8.28
CA ALA A 106 -7.65 -0.68 8.71
C ALA A 106 -7.12 -0.57 10.14
N GLU A 107 -7.52 -1.47 11.03
CA GLU A 107 -7.01 -1.54 12.40
C GLU A 107 -5.52 -1.87 12.43
N GLN A 108 -5.06 -2.80 11.60
CA GLN A 108 -3.65 -3.12 11.51
C GLN A 108 -2.83 -1.92 11.01
N ARG A 109 -3.34 -1.21 10.02
CA ARG A 109 -2.70 0.01 9.49
C ARG A 109 -2.59 1.09 10.56
N LYS A 110 -3.66 1.31 11.30
CA LYS A 110 -3.68 2.27 12.41
C LYS A 110 -2.68 1.88 13.49
N SER A 111 -2.69 0.62 13.90
CA SER A 111 -1.81 0.08 14.93
C SER A 111 -0.33 0.25 14.56
N ILE A 112 0.05 -0.10 13.32
CA ILE A 112 1.44 0.01 12.90
C ILE A 112 1.89 1.48 12.81
N ASN A 113 1.02 2.37 12.36
CA ASN A 113 1.31 3.80 12.33
C ASN A 113 1.58 4.34 13.73
N GLU A 114 0.78 3.94 14.70
CA GLU A 114 0.94 4.34 16.10
C GLU A 114 2.23 3.78 16.72
N GLU A 115 2.50 2.50 16.51
CA GLU A 115 3.71 1.84 17.04
C GLU A 115 5.00 2.46 16.50
N LEU A 116 5.06 2.68 15.18
CA LEU A 116 6.26 3.21 14.54
C LEU A 116 6.54 4.66 14.89
N THR A 117 5.53 5.41 15.28
CA THR A 117 5.66 6.83 15.63
C THR A 117 5.42 7.11 17.10
N ALA A 118 5.43 6.07 17.95
CA ALA A 118 5.10 6.19 19.37
C ALA A 118 5.99 7.19 20.12
N LYS A 119 7.26 7.31 19.73
CA LYS A 119 8.21 8.23 20.35
C LYS A 119 8.10 9.68 19.87
N PHE A 120 7.25 9.95 18.89
CA PHE A 120 7.06 11.27 18.34
C PHE A 120 5.85 11.95 18.99
N SER A 121 5.94 13.28 19.19
CA SER A 121 4.79 14.07 19.59
C SER A 121 3.76 14.13 18.46
N LEU A 122 2.54 14.58 18.77
CA LEU A 122 1.51 14.76 17.73
C LEU A 122 1.99 15.72 16.64
N GLU A 123 2.62 16.82 17.03
CA GLU A 123 3.16 17.83 16.13
C GLU A 123 4.23 17.23 15.22
N GLU A 124 5.12 16.42 15.77
CA GLU A 124 6.15 15.74 15.00
C GLU A 124 5.58 14.74 14.01
N LYS A 125 4.56 13.98 14.40
CA LYS A 125 3.87 13.04 13.49
C LYS A 125 3.23 13.78 12.32
N LEU A 126 2.55 14.87 12.58
CA LEU A 126 1.92 15.69 11.54
C LEU A 126 2.97 16.29 10.61
N LEU A 127 4.07 16.79 11.17
CA LEU A 127 5.16 17.36 10.41
C LEU A 127 5.84 16.30 9.51
N LEU A 128 6.10 15.11 10.05
CA LEU A 128 6.67 14.01 9.29
C LEU A 128 5.81 13.66 8.08
N LYS A 129 4.49 13.50 8.29
CA LYS A 129 3.56 13.19 7.19
C LYS A 129 3.55 14.29 6.13
N ARG A 130 3.53 15.55 6.55
CA ARG A 130 3.56 16.69 5.62
C ARG A 130 4.84 16.71 4.81
N MET A 131 5.99 16.54 5.47
CA MET A 131 7.28 16.55 4.78
C MET A 131 7.41 15.39 3.78
N LEU A 132 6.94 14.20 4.14
CA LEU A 132 6.94 13.06 3.23
C LEU A 132 6.03 13.28 2.04
N LYS A 133 4.86 13.89 2.25
CA LYS A 133 3.94 14.26 1.15
C LYS A 133 4.56 15.28 0.21
N ASP A 134 5.24 16.29 0.76
CA ASP A 134 5.93 17.31 -0.04
C ASP A 134 7.08 16.68 -0.83
N LEU A 135 7.83 15.78 -0.22
CA LEU A 135 8.95 15.10 -0.85
C LEU A 135 8.49 14.15 -1.97
N LYS A 136 7.33 13.57 -1.80
CA LYS A 136 6.72 12.68 -2.80
C LYS A 136 6.36 13.43 -4.10
N GLY A 137 6.07 14.69 -4.01
CA GLY A 137 5.69 15.54 -5.15
C GLY A 137 4.19 15.90 -5.17
#